data_f97641b315b6fe8f7ef71a163f587a87
#
_entry.id   f97641b315b6fe8f7ef71a163f587a87
#
_cell.length_a   1.000
_cell.length_b   1.000
_cell.length_c   1.000
_cell.angle_alpha   90.00
_cell.angle_beta   90.00
_cell.angle_gamma   90.00
#
_symmetry.space_group_name_H-M   'P 1'
#
loop_
_entity.id
_entity.type
_entity.pdbx_description
1 polymer ?
#
loop_
_entity_poly.entity_id
_entity_poly.type
_entity_poly.pdbx_seq_one_letter_code
_entity_poly.pdbx_strand_id
1 'polypeptide(L)'
;MSIKGGSYANFRRALASRDLTLVRAAAAELPQVSLDDALEVCLLLRGAEPASYERATVRWLGRFCLERRGATITHVQKAAQAFERLPADPAGAVGVLKWLVRQTG
;
A
#
# COMPACT_ATOMS: atom_id res chain seq x y z
N MET A 1 -16.98 21.61 -10.08
CA MET A 1 -17.02 20.26 -9.55
C MET A 1 -15.61 19.67 -9.52
N SER A 2 -15.23 19.11 -8.41
CA SER A 2 -13.88 18.54 -8.26
C SER A 2 -13.90 17.07 -8.59
N ILE A 3 -13.48 16.72 -9.80
CA ILE A 3 -13.40 15.33 -10.24
C ILE A 3 -12.34 14.58 -9.43
N LYS A 4 -11.21 15.24 -9.13
CA LYS A 4 -10.13 14.63 -8.36
C LYS A 4 -10.58 14.22 -6.96
N GLY A 5 -11.29 15.12 -6.25
CA GLY A 5 -11.81 14.82 -4.93
C GLY A 5 -12.82 13.68 -4.97
N GLY A 6 -13.67 13.66 -6.00
CA GLY A 6 -14.63 12.59 -6.21
C GLY A 6 -13.97 11.25 -6.45
N SER A 7 -12.94 11.21 -7.28
CA SER A 7 -12.21 9.98 -7.60
C SER A 7 -11.51 9.41 -6.38
N TYR A 8 -10.86 10.26 -5.58
CA TYR A 8 -10.20 9.79 -4.37
C TYR A 8 -11.22 9.30 -3.33
N ALA A 9 -12.32 10.02 -3.16
CA ALA A 9 -13.37 9.60 -2.24
C ALA A 9 -13.95 8.25 -2.66
N ASN A 10 -14.15 8.02 -3.96
CA ASN A 10 -14.60 6.74 -4.49
C ASN A 10 -13.61 5.63 -4.15
N PHE A 11 -12.32 5.90 -4.32
CA PHE A 11 -11.27 4.95 -4.01
C PHE A 11 -11.30 4.58 -2.51
N ARG A 12 -11.43 5.56 -1.63
CA ARG A 12 -11.50 5.31 -0.18
C ARG A 12 -12.74 4.49 0.17
N ARG A 13 -13.87 4.77 -0.46
CA ARG A 13 -15.09 3.97 -0.23
C ARG A 13 -14.91 2.53 -0.73
N ALA A 14 -14.25 2.36 -1.87
CA ALA A 14 -13.97 1.03 -2.40
C ALA A 14 -13.09 0.23 -1.43
N LEU A 15 -12.03 0.85 -0.89
CA LEU A 15 -11.19 0.21 0.12
C LEU A 15 -12.01 -0.20 1.35
N ALA A 16 -12.89 0.68 1.81
CA ALA A 16 -13.73 0.39 2.97
C ALA A 16 -14.70 -0.77 2.71
N SER A 17 -15.16 -0.93 1.47
CA SER A 17 -16.05 -2.03 1.09
C SER A 17 -15.31 -3.37 1.01
N ARG A 18 -13.98 -3.35 0.91
CA ARG A 18 -13.12 -4.52 0.77
C ARG A 18 -13.41 -5.33 -0.50
N ASP A 19 -13.99 -4.70 -1.51
CA ASP A 19 -14.26 -5.33 -2.81
C ASP A 19 -13.10 -5.00 -3.76
N LEU A 20 -12.28 -5.99 -4.06
CA LEU A 20 -11.08 -5.80 -4.86
C LEU A 20 -11.39 -5.29 -6.27
N THR A 21 -12.50 -5.73 -6.87
CA THR A 21 -12.90 -5.27 -8.20
C THR A 21 -13.18 -3.78 -8.19
N LEU A 22 -13.91 -3.31 -7.16
CA LEU A 22 -14.19 -1.88 -7.02
C LEU A 22 -12.93 -1.08 -6.73
N VAL A 23 -12.01 -1.63 -5.93
CA VAL A 23 -10.74 -0.96 -5.62
C VAL A 23 -9.93 -0.79 -6.90
N ARG A 24 -9.82 -1.81 -7.72
CA ARG A 24 -9.06 -1.74 -8.97
C ARG A 24 -9.65 -0.72 -9.93
N ALA A 25 -10.97 -0.72 -10.05
CA ALA A 25 -11.65 0.24 -10.93
C ALA A 25 -11.45 1.68 -10.44
N ALA A 26 -11.60 1.91 -9.12
CA ALA A 26 -11.43 3.24 -8.55
C ALA A 26 -9.97 3.71 -8.62
N ALA A 27 -9.01 2.81 -8.41
CA ALA A 27 -7.59 3.14 -8.51
C ALA A 27 -7.21 3.59 -9.91
N ALA A 28 -7.81 2.98 -10.93
CA ALA A 28 -7.54 3.34 -12.33
C ALA A 28 -7.94 4.78 -12.65
N GLU A 29 -8.83 5.37 -11.87
CA GLU A 29 -9.28 6.76 -12.03
C GLU A 29 -8.31 7.77 -11.41
N LEU A 30 -7.35 7.29 -10.61
CA LEU A 30 -6.42 8.17 -9.91
C LEU A 30 -5.12 8.31 -10.70
N PRO A 31 -4.51 9.52 -10.71
CA PRO A 31 -3.20 9.69 -11.34
C PRO A 31 -2.13 8.89 -10.61
N GLN A 32 -2.27 8.74 -9.30
CA GLN A 32 -1.32 7.99 -8.50
C GLN A 32 -1.98 7.57 -7.18
N VAL A 33 -1.67 6.36 -6.72
CA VAL A 33 -2.07 5.86 -5.41
C VAL A 33 -0.89 6.08 -4.47
N SER A 34 -1.13 6.71 -3.30
CA SER A 34 -0.05 6.95 -2.33
C SER A 34 0.50 5.64 -1.79
N LEU A 35 1.71 5.70 -1.22
CA LEU A 35 2.31 4.51 -0.59
C LEU A 35 1.43 3.98 0.54
N ASP A 36 0.83 4.86 1.35
CA ASP A 36 -0.06 4.43 2.44
C ASP A 36 -1.30 3.74 1.91
N ASP A 37 -1.92 4.30 0.87
CA ASP A 37 -3.11 3.68 0.26
C ASP A 37 -2.75 2.39 -0.46
N ALA A 38 -1.60 2.34 -1.13
CA ALA A 38 -1.11 1.13 -1.77
C ALA A 38 -0.87 0.01 -0.75
N LEU A 39 -0.44 0.37 0.46
CA LEU A 39 -0.29 -0.59 1.54
C LEU A 39 -1.64 -1.21 1.93
N GLU A 40 -2.69 -0.40 2.00
CA GLU A 40 -4.03 -0.91 2.28
C GLU A 40 -4.52 -1.85 1.18
N VAL A 41 -4.16 -1.58 -0.07
CA VAL A 41 -4.46 -2.49 -1.18
C VAL A 41 -3.72 -3.82 -1.00
N CYS A 42 -2.45 -3.78 -0.58
CA CYS A 42 -1.69 -5.01 -0.28
C CYS A 42 -2.40 -5.84 0.80
N LEU A 43 -2.91 -5.19 1.84
CA LEU A 43 -3.65 -5.87 2.91
C LEU A 43 -4.90 -6.56 2.37
N LEU A 44 -5.63 -5.87 1.50
CA LEU A 44 -6.81 -6.44 0.89
C LEU A 44 -6.46 -7.64 0.00
N LEU A 45 -5.38 -7.52 -0.79
CA LEU A 45 -4.92 -8.61 -1.64
C LEU A 45 -4.56 -9.85 -0.84
N ARG A 46 -3.93 -9.69 0.32
CA ARG A 46 -3.56 -10.81 1.17
C ARG A 46 -4.76 -11.71 1.47
N GLY A 47 -5.91 -11.10 1.73
CA GLY A 47 -7.13 -11.85 2.03
C GLY A 47 -7.90 -12.29 0.80
N ALA A 48 -8.02 -11.42 -0.20
CA ALA A 48 -8.90 -11.66 -1.35
C ALA A 48 -8.19 -12.38 -2.50
N GLU A 49 -6.90 -12.17 -2.67
CA GLU A 49 -6.14 -12.73 -3.81
C GLU A 49 -4.69 -12.98 -3.36
N PRO A 50 -4.46 -13.99 -2.50
CA PRO A 50 -3.14 -14.22 -1.91
C PRO A 50 -2.01 -14.40 -2.94
N ALA A 51 -2.32 -14.96 -4.11
CA ALA A 51 -1.32 -15.17 -5.15
C ALA A 51 -0.73 -13.84 -5.66
N SER A 52 -1.46 -12.74 -5.53
CA SER A 52 -1.00 -11.42 -5.98
C SER A 52 -0.30 -10.64 -4.87
N TYR A 53 -0.36 -11.11 -3.63
CA TYR A 53 0.16 -10.38 -2.49
C TYR A 53 1.67 -10.15 -2.58
N GLU A 54 2.44 -11.21 -2.85
CA GLU A 54 3.89 -11.08 -2.88
C GLU A 54 4.35 -10.11 -3.97
N ARG A 55 3.78 -10.22 -5.17
CA ARG A 55 4.13 -9.30 -6.26
C ARG A 55 3.79 -7.86 -5.89
N ALA A 56 2.64 -7.65 -5.25
CA ALA A 56 2.23 -6.32 -4.82
C ALA A 56 3.18 -5.74 -3.79
N THR A 57 3.66 -6.55 -2.83
CA THR A 57 4.60 -6.10 -1.81
C THR A 57 5.96 -5.78 -2.42
N VAL A 58 6.44 -6.57 -3.37
CA VAL A 58 7.69 -6.28 -4.06
C VAL A 58 7.59 -4.98 -4.83
N ARG A 59 6.46 -4.74 -5.50
CA ARG A 59 6.22 -3.49 -6.21
C ARG A 59 6.19 -2.31 -5.24
N TRP A 60 5.55 -2.49 -4.09
CA TRP A 60 5.52 -1.46 -3.05
C TRP A 60 6.92 -1.11 -2.58
N LEU A 61 7.76 -2.12 -2.33
CA LEU A 61 9.16 -1.90 -1.93
C LEU A 61 9.93 -1.13 -3.00
N GLY A 62 9.72 -1.45 -4.26
CA GLY A 62 10.34 -0.72 -5.37
C GLY A 62 9.95 0.75 -5.38
N ARG A 63 8.66 1.02 -5.22
CA ARG A 63 8.17 2.40 -5.11
C ARG A 63 8.74 3.12 -3.90
N PHE A 64 8.81 2.44 -2.75
CA PHE A 64 9.39 2.99 -1.54
C PHE A 64 10.83 3.45 -1.80
N CYS A 65 11.63 2.62 -2.45
CA CYS A 65 13.01 2.96 -2.79
C CYS A 65 13.10 4.17 -3.71
N LEU A 66 12.19 4.28 -4.67
CA LEU A 66 12.24 5.36 -5.67
C LEU A 66 11.63 6.66 -5.16
N GLU A 67 10.57 6.58 -4.35
CA GLU A 67 9.82 7.77 -3.93
C GLU A 67 10.33 8.38 -2.64
N ARG A 68 10.98 7.59 -1.78
CA ARG A 68 11.46 8.08 -0.49
C ARG A 68 12.97 8.30 -0.52
N ARG A 69 13.39 9.54 -0.67
CA ARG A 69 14.80 9.89 -0.84
C ARG A 69 15.67 9.49 0.34
N GLY A 70 15.11 9.50 1.53
CA GLY A 70 15.83 9.12 2.74
C GLY A 70 15.96 7.62 2.97
N ALA A 71 15.44 6.79 2.05
CA ALA A 71 15.45 5.34 2.24
C ALA A 71 16.88 4.78 2.07
N THR A 72 17.29 4.03 3.08
CA THR A 72 18.60 3.34 3.07
C THR A 72 18.36 1.84 2.96
N ILE A 73 19.43 1.09 2.77
CA ILE A 73 19.36 -0.38 2.77
C ILE A 73 18.70 -0.90 4.05
N THR A 74 19.04 -0.30 5.20
CA THR A 74 18.43 -0.70 6.47
C THR A 74 16.92 -0.50 6.47
N HIS A 75 16.45 0.63 5.92
CA HIS A 75 15.01 0.88 5.81
C HIS A 75 14.32 -0.15 4.91
N VAL A 76 14.96 -0.48 3.79
CA VAL A 76 14.39 -1.46 2.85
C VAL A 76 14.32 -2.84 3.49
N GLN A 77 15.36 -3.24 4.23
CA GLN A 77 15.36 -4.52 4.94
C GLN A 77 14.24 -4.58 5.98
N LYS A 78 14.05 -3.50 6.74
CA LYS A 78 12.97 -3.43 7.73
C LYS A 78 11.59 -3.51 7.07
N ALA A 79 11.42 -2.85 5.93
CA ALA A 79 10.15 -2.89 5.20
C ALA A 79 9.88 -4.31 4.69
N ALA A 80 10.87 -4.97 4.11
CA ALA A 80 10.74 -6.33 3.63
C ALA A 80 10.37 -7.28 4.77
N GLN A 81 11.04 -7.16 5.93
CA GLN A 81 10.74 -7.96 7.11
C GLN A 81 9.33 -7.71 7.61
N ALA A 82 8.86 -6.46 7.57
CA ALA A 82 7.50 -6.14 7.98
C ALA A 82 6.47 -6.86 7.09
N PHE A 83 6.69 -6.88 5.78
CA PHE A 83 5.80 -7.61 4.88
C PHE A 83 5.82 -9.13 5.15
N GLU A 84 6.98 -9.69 5.48
CA GLU A 84 7.08 -11.10 5.84
C GLU A 84 6.33 -11.42 7.13
N ARG A 85 6.32 -10.50 8.09
CA ARG A 85 5.63 -10.67 9.37
C ARG A 85 4.14 -10.35 9.30
N LEU A 86 3.72 -9.65 8.27
CA LEU A 86 2.36 -9.14 8.17
C LEU A 86 1.27 -10.21 8.33
N PRO A 87 1.43 -11.43 7.77
CA PRO A 87 0.44 -12.48 8.00
C PRO A 87 0.25 -12.84 9.46
N ALA A 88 1.31 -12.79 10.27
CA ALA A 88 1.25 -13.14 11.70
C ALA A 88 0.85 -11.96 12.56
N ASP A 89 1.26 -10.74 12.18
CA ASP A 89 1.00 -9.53 12.96
C ASP A 89 0.69 -8.35 12.02
N PRO A 90 -0.52 -8.31 11.45
CA PRO A 90 -0.87 -7.26 10.48
C PRO A 90 -0.73 -5.85 11.06
N ALA A 91 -1.24 -5.62 12.27
CA ALA A 91 -1.25 -4.28 12.86
C ALA A 91 0.17 -3.77 13.12
N GLY A 92 1.03 -4.63 13.68
CA GLY A 92 2.41 -4.27 13.94
C GLY A 92 3.19 -4.00 12.66
N ALA A 93 3.03 -4.87 11.67
CA ALA A 93 3.71 -4.72 10.39
C ALA A 93 3.30 -3.43 9.67
N VAL A 94 1.99 -3.14 9.63
CA VAL A 94 1.48 -1.91 9.01
C VAL A 94 2.03 -0.68 9.74
N GLY A 95 2.08 -0.73 11.07
CA GLY A 95 2.65 0.36 11.86
C GLY A 95 4.09 0.65 11.49
N VAL A 96 4.91 -0.40 11.34
CA VAL A 96 6.31 -0.26 10.94
C VAL A 96 6.42 0.34 9.53
N LEU A 97 5.62 -0.17 8.57
CA LEU A 97 5.68 0.31 7.20
C LEU A 97 5.29 1.79 7.10
N LYS A 98 4.22 2.19 7.77
CA LYS A 98 3.80 3.59 7.79
C LYS A 98 4.84 4.49 8.45
N TRP A 99 5.44 4.01 9.53
CA TRP A 99 6.50 4.74 10.20
C TRP A 99 7.70 4.94 9.28
N LEU A 100 8.12 3.89 8.56
CA LEU A 100 9.23 3.99 7.61
C LEU A 100 8.96 5.02 6.50
N VAL A 101 7.73 5.06 5.99
CA VAL A 101 7.36 6.06 4.98
C VAL A 101 7.54 7.47 5.54
N ARG A 102 7.10 7.71 6.77
CA ARG A 102 7.22 9.03 7.38
C ARG A 102 8.67 9.41 7.68
N GLN A 103 9.52 8.45 8.05
CA GLN A 103 10.92 8.72 8.42
C GLN A 103 11.81 8.98 7.21
N THR A 104 11.43 8.55 6.03
CA THR A 104 12.29 8.59 4.85
C THR A 104 11.93 9.69 3.86
N GLY A 105 11.06 10.60 4.26
CA GLY A 105 10.61 11.74 3.43
C GLY A 105 11.68 12.77 3.12
#